data_33ebb5b4607d2f8a86f647415058b76b
#
_entry.id   33ebb5b4607d2f8a86f647415058b76b
#
_cell.length_a   1.000
_cell.length_b   1.000
_cell.length_c   1.000
_cell.angle_alpha   90.00
_cell.angle_beta   90.00
_cell.angle_gamma   90.00
#
_symmetry.space_group_name_H-M   'P 1'
#
loop_
_entity.id
_entity.type
_entity.pdbx_description
1 polymer ?
#
loop_
_entity_poly.entity_id
_entity_poly.type
_entity_poly.pdbx_seq_one_letter_code
_entity_poly.pdbx_strand_id
1 'polypeptide(L)'
;MKIALITDQHFGGKSDSKSFNDYIEKFYTNQFFPYLKENRISTVIDLGDTFDRRKYVNFAILDKVRQYYFDVMRENHIQLHSIVGNHSTYYRNTNGVNSSYLLYGHYDNIEVYPEVETISLDGTLIDLIPWINSENSDKTLNFIKNSKAQIAFGHLEVEGFAMYKNYVAGTGLQPSIFNRYEIVASGHYHHKSSKGNIHYLGAPYEITRNDYDDPRGFHIFDTET
;
A
#
# COMPACT_ATOMS: atom_id res chain seq x y z
N MET A 1 10.99 -11.85 -11.61
CA MET A 1 11.14 -10.36 -11.73
C MET A 1 11.13 -9.69 -10.36
N LYS A 2 11.72 -8.47 -10.25
CA LYS A 2 11.67 -7.69 -8.99
C LYS A 2 10.52 -6.68 -9.02
N ILE A 3 9.76 -6.62 -7.94
CA ILE A 3 8.61 -5.73 -7.74
C ILE A 3 8.88 -4.90 -6.48
N ALA A 4 8.71 -3.59 -6.55
CA ALA A 4 8.79 -2.76 -5.35
C ALA A 4 7.42 -2.70 -4.66
N LEU A 5 7.40 -2.95 -3.37
CA LEU A 5 6.21 -2.83 -2.52
C LEU A 5 6.34 -1.58 -1.65
N ILE A 6 5.33 -0.74 -1.65
CA ILE A 6 5.23 0.46 -0.81
C ILE A 6 3.82 0.56 -0.23
N THR A 7 3.65 1.22 0.89
CA THR A 7 2.35 1.35 1.56
C THR A 7 2.33 2.54 2.51
N ASP A 8 1.15 2.98 2.91
CA ASP A 8 0.95 3.97 3.97
C ASP A 8 1.78 5.25 3.76
N GLN A 9 1.73 5.77 2.52
CA GLN A 9 2.50 6.94 2.11
C GLN A 9 1.97 8.24 2.72
N HIS A 10 0.65 8.31 2.97
CA HIS A 10 -0.02 9.42 3.63
C HIS A 10 0.40 10.81 3.13
N PHE A 11 0.40 10.99 1.79
CA PHE A 11 0.63 12.31 1.20
C PHE A 11 -0.37 13.34 1.76
N GLY A 12 0.14 14.49 2.20
CA GLY A 12 -0.67 15.50 2.89
C GLY A 12 -0.80 15.26 4.40
N GLY A 13 -0.05 14.32 4.96
CA GLY A 13 0.01 14.07 6.39
C GLY A 13 0.48 15.30 7.19
N LYS A 14 0.31 15.25 8.52
CA LYS A 14 0.61 16.36 9.44
C LYS A 14 -0.07 17.67 9.04
N SER A 15 -1.36 17.60 8.67
CA SER A 15 -2.17 18.75 8.26
C SER A 15 -1.59 19.54 7.08
N ASP A 16 -1.12 18.83 6.07
CA ASP A 16 -0.51 19.39 4.85
C ASP A 16 0.78 20.20 5.13
N SER A 17 1.51 19.84 6.19
CA SER A 17 2.75 20.52 6.56
C SER A 17 3.73 20.55 5.38
N LYS A 18 4.13 21.77 4.96
CA LYS A 18 5.07 21.94 3.86
C LYS A 18 6.40 21.22 4.13
N SER A 19 6.96 21.39 5.33
CA SER A 19 8.25 20.77 5.69
C SER A 19 8.17 19.25 5.71
N PHE A 20 7.03 18.68 6.11
CA PHE A 20 6.82 17.24 6.07
C PHE A 20 6.70 16.73 4.63
N ASN A 21 5.97 17.44 3.77
CA ASN A 21 5.85 17.05 2.36
C ASN A 21 7.19 17.23 1.60
N ASP A 22 7.98 18.25 1.91
CA ASP A 22 9.34 18.41 1.35
C ASP A 22 10.28 17.27 1.83
N TYR A 23 10.06 16.71 3.02
CA TYR A 23 10.78 15.53 3.51
C TYR A 23 10.35 14.26 2.75
N ILE A 24 9.06 14.07 2.53
CA ILE A 24 8.52 12.96 1.72
C ILE A 24 9.08 13.03 0.29
N GLU A 25 9.05 14.20 -0.35
CA GLU A 25 9.59 14.40 -1.69
C GLU A 25 11.07 13.95 -1.77
N LYS A 26 11.90 14.28 -0.76
CA LYS A 26 13.30 13.84 -0.71
C LYS A 26 13.46 12.33 -0.62
N PHE A 27 12.57 11.62 0.05
CA PHE A 27 12.59 10.16 0.09
C PHE A 27 12.42 9.58 -1.33
N TYR A 28 11.42 10.08 -2.08
CA TYR A 28 11.18 9.60 -3.44
C TYR A 28 12.30 9.97 -4.41
N THR A 29 12.73 11.23 -4.39
CA THR A 29 13.74 11.74 -5.33
C THR A 29 15.14 11.23 -5.07
N ASN A 30 15.51 10.99 -3.81
CA ASN A 30 16.89 10.64 -3.44
C ASN A 30 17.09 9.16 -3.09
N GLN A 31 16.01 8.41 -2.83
CA GLN A 31 16.12 7.01 -2.41
C GLN A 31 15.27 6.09 -3.30
N PHE A 32 13.95 6.27 -3.34
CA PHE A 32 13.03 5.35 -4.00
C PHE A 32 13.29 5.23 -5.50
N PHE A 33 13.14 6.32 -6.26
CA PHE A 33 13.33 6.28 -7.70
C PHE A 33 14.77 5.97 -8.16
N PRO A 34 15.82 6.50 -7.52
CA PRO A 34 17.18 6.08 -7.81
C PRO A 34 17.39 4.59 -7.64
N TYR A 35 16.86 3.99 -6.55
CA TYR A 35 16.95 2.56 -6.32
C TYR A 35 16.22 1.74 -7.41
N LEU A 36 14.98 2.14 -7.78
CA LEU A 36 14.25 1.47 -8.86
C LEU A 36 15.04 1.50 -10.16
N LYS A 37 15.60 2.64 -10.51
CA LYS A 37 16.39 2.82 -11.73
C LYS A 37 17.65 1.97 -11.72
N GLU A 38 18.44 1.99 -10.64
CA GLU A 38 19.67 1.20 -10.49
C GLU A 38 19.40 -0.30 -10.58
N ASN A 39 18.29 -0.77 -10.00
CA ASN A 39 17.91 -2.18 -9.99
C ASN A 39 16.99 -2.59 -11.15
N ARG A 40 16.69 -1.68 -12.10
CA ARG A 40 15.82 -1.91 -13.26
C ARG A 40 14.44 -2.42 -12.88
N ILE A 41 13.86 -1.89 -11.82
CA ILE A 41 12.52 -2.22 -11.34
C ILE A 41 11.52 -1.29 -12.02
N SER A 42 10.61 -1.85 -12.78
CA SER A 42 9.56 -1.13 -13.52
C SER A 42 8.14 -1.47 -13.07
N THR A 43 8.01 -2.17 -11.94
CA THR A 43 6.70 -2.51 -11.37
C THR A 43 6.69 -2.16 -9.88
N VAL A 44 5.68 -1.40 -9.49
CA VAL A 44 5.44 -0.99 -8.10
C VAL A 44 4.05 -1.44 -7.70
N ILE A 45 3.91 -2.00 -6.51
CA ILE A 45 2.60 -2.27 -5.89
C ILE A 45 2.48 -1.40 -4.64
N ASP A 46 1.51 -0.49 -4.65
CA ASP A 46 1.11 0.33 -3.51
C ASP A 46 -0.01 -0.38 -2.74
N LEU A 47 0.27 -0.76 -1.51
CA LEU A 47 -0.65 -1.51 -0.67
C LEU A 47 -1.66 -0.60 0.06
N GLY A 48 -1.89 0.61 -0.42
CA GLY A 48 -2.94 1.50 0.04
C GLY A 48 -2.46 2.64 0.93
N ASP A 49 -3.42 3.51 1.25
CA ASP A 49 -3.23 4.72 2.04
C ASP A 49 -2.19 5.69 1.46
N THR A 50 -2.30 5.89 0.14
CA THR A 50 -1.46 6.82 -0.63
C THR A 50 -1.63 8.27 -0.15
N PHE A 51 -2.88 8.72 0.07
CA PHE A 51 -3.19 10.04 0.63
C PHE A 51 -3.72 9.93 2.07
N ASP A 52 -3.39 10.92 2.91
CA ASP A 52 -3.70 10.91 4.34
C ASP A 52 -5.19 11.07 4.66
N ARG A 53 -5.92 11.83 3.85
CA ARG A 53 -7.29 12.22 4.17
C ARG A 53 -8.34 11.62 3.25
N ARG A 54 -9.41 11.12 3.86
CA ARG A 54 -10.52 10.45 3.18
C ARG A 54 -11.36 11.35 2.26
N LYS A 55 -11.63 12.59 2.68
CA LYS A 55 -12.71 13.40 2.11
C LYS A 55 -12.25 14.57 1.25
N TYR A 56 -11.00 14.93 1.31
CA TYR A 56 -10.43 16.05 0.56
C TYR A 56 -8.92 15.94 0.44
N VAL A 57 -8.39 16.59 -0.55
CA VAL A 57 -6.96 16.72 -0.78
C VAL A 57 -6.62 18.21 -0.91
N ASN A 58 -5.48 18.60 -0.36
CA ASN A 58 -4.92 19.92 -0.59
C ASN A 58 -4.35 19.99 -2.02
N PHE A 59 -4.81 20.93 -2.83
CA PHE A 59 -4.42 21.03 -4.24
C PHE A 59 -2.93 21.29 -4.43
N ALA A 60 -2.27 22.05 -3.55
CA ALA A 60 -0.83 22.27 -3.63
C ALA A 60 -0.04 20.98 -3.32
N ILE A 61 -0.55 20.13 -2.42
CA ILE A 61 0.02 18.81 -2.15
C ILE A 61 -0.18 17.89 -3.35
N LEU A 62 -1.39 17.85 -3.89
CA LEU A 62 -1.70 17.02 -5.05
C LEU A 62 -0.83 17.39 -6.25
N ASP A 63 -0.68 18.68 -6.53
CA ASP A 63 0.16 19.18 -7.64
C ASP A 63 1.62 18.74 -7.47
N LYS A 64 2.19 18.92 -6.28
CA LYS A 64 3.54 18.47 -5.97
C LYS A 64 3.69 16.93 -6.08
N VAL A 65 2.76 16.16 -5.51
CA VAL A 65 2.80 14.69 -5.57
C VAL A 65 2.73 14.20 -7.01
N ARG A 66 1.92 14.84 -7.85
CA ARG A 66 1.91 14.52 -9.28
C ARG A 66 3.31 14.68 -9.89
N GLN A 67 3.97 15.82 -9.66
CA GLN A 67 5.25 16.14 -10.25
C GLN A 67 6.38 15.19 -9.82
N TYR A 68 6.50 14.86 -8.52
CA TYR A 68 7.63 14.07 -8.04
C TYR A 68 7.34 12.55 -7.90
N TYR A 69 6.08 12.11 -8.04
CA TYR A 69 5.71 10.72 -7.87
C TYR A 69 5.00 10.15 -9.11
N PHE A 70 3.78 10.58 -9.42
CA PHE A 70 3.00 9.97 -10.51
C PHE A 70 3.57 10.27 -11.91
N ASP A 71 3.95 11.51 -12.18
CA ASP A 71 4.54 11.89 -13.47
C ASP A 71 5.91 11.23 -13.66
N VAL A 72 6.73 11.14 -12.59
CA VAL A 72 8.01 10.42 -12.63
C VAL A 72 7.81 8.94 -12.96
N MET A 73 6.80 8.28 -12.39
CA MET A 73 6.48 6.89 -12.74
C MET A 73 6.11 6.75 -14.22
N ARG A 74 5.22 7.61 -14.71
CA ARG A 74 4.81 7.60 -16.13
C ARG A 74 5.99 7.84 -17.06
N GLU A 75 6.80 8.85 -16.81
CA GLU A 75 7.97 9.22 -17.63
C GLU A 75 9.04 8.13 -17.66
N ASN A 76 9.17 7.36 -16.60
CA ASN A 76 10.12 6.23 -16.53
C ASN A 76 9.48 4.87 -16.85
N HIS A 77 8.26 4.85 -17.38
CA HIS A 77 7.53 3.63 -17.75
C HIS A 77 7.39 2.63 -16.59
N ILE A 78 7.20 3.13 -15.36
CA ILE A 78 6.97 2.32 -14.18
C ILE A 78 5.46 2.07 -14.07
N GLN A 79 5.06 0.78 -14.08
CA GLN A 79 3.68 0.36 -13.84
C GLN A 79 3.38 0.42 -12.35
N LEU A 80 2.28 1.07 -11.96
CA LEU A 80 1.80 1.12 -10.58
C LEU A 80 0.48 0.35 -10.45
N HIS A 81 0.47 -0.67 -9.59
CA HIS A 81 -0.73 -1.34 -9.11
C HIS A 81 -1.07 -0.78 -7.74
N SER A 82 -2.22 -0.13 -7.56
CA SER A 82 -2.59 0.54 -6.32
C SER A 82 -3.82 -0.07 -5.69
N ILE A 83 -3.68 -0.62 -4.49
CA ILE A 83 -4.79 -1.16 -3.70
C ILE A 83 -5.46 -0.01 -2.93
N VAL A 84 -6.78 -0.04 -2.83
CA VAL A 84 -7.52 0.95 -2.03
C VAL A 84 -7.38 0.64 -0.55
N GLY A 85 -6.79 1.57 0.22
CA GLY A 85 -6.68 1.51 1.68
C GLY A 85 -7.85 2.22 2.39
N ASN A 86 -7.87 2.16 3.71
CA ASN A 86 -8.97 2.75 4.50
C ASN A 86 -8.97 4.29 4.51
N HIS A 87 -7.83 4.95 4.34
CA HIS A 87 -7.75 6.40 4.14
C HIS A 87 -8.10 6.83 2.72
N SER A 88 -8.11 5.90 1.77
CA SER A 88 -8.49 6.20 0.40
C SER A 88 -10.01 6.28 0.18
N THR A 89 -10.83 5.72 1.07
CA THR A 89 -12.29 5.63 0.91
C THR A 89 -13.02 6.84 1.49
N TYR A 90 -14.00 7.40 0.75
CA TYR A 90 -14.85 8.47 1.26
C TYR A 90 -15.78 7.98 2.39
N TYR A 91 -16.49 6.88 2.15
CA TYR A 91 -17.34 6.20 3.13
C TYR A 91 -16.57 5.08 3.81
N ARG A 92 -16.91 4.79 5.08
CA ARG A 92 -16.20 3.75 5.84
C ARG A 92 -16.62 2.32 5.48
N ASN A 93 -17.76 2.17 4.85
CA ASN A 93 -18.40 0.89 4.58
C ASN A 93 -18.32 0.42 3.13
N THR A 94 -17.64 1.19 2.25
CA THR A 94 -17.51 0.87 0.82
C THR A 94 -16.23 1.44 0.23
N ASN A 95 -15.65 0.77 -0.76
CA ASN A 95 -14.53 1.24 -1.56
C ASN A 95 -14.97 1.94 -2.86
N GLY A 96 -16.27 2.05 -3.11
CA GLY A 96 -16.82 2.55 -4.38
C GLY A 96 -16.43 4.00 -4.70
N VAL A 97 -16.39 4.89 -3.69
CA VAL A 97 -15.89 6.26 -3.86
C VAL A 97 -14.55 6.37 -3.15
N ASN A 98 -13.47 6.39 -3.91
CA ASN A 98 -12.12 6.40 -3.38
C ASN A 98 -11.20 7.43 -4.06
N SER A 99 -10.25 7.96 -3.30
CA SER A 99 -9.30 8.97 -3.76
C SER A 99 -8.31 8.40 -4.78
N SER A 100 -7.96 7.13 -4.70
CA SER A 100 -7.02 6.49 -5.60
C SER A 100 -7.50 6.58 -7.06
N TYR A 101 -8.72 6.15 -7.30
CA TYR A 101 -9.31 6.23 -8.64
C TYR A 101 -9.51 7.68 -9.10
N LEU A 102 -10.03 8.56 -8.21
CA LEU A 102 -10.35 9.95 -8.55
C LEU A 102 -9.13 10.82 -8.82
N LEU A 103 -8.02 10.63 -8.10
CA LEU A 103 -6.86 11.51 -8.16
C LEU A 103 -5.80 11.06 -9.17
N TYR A 104 -5.64 9.76 -9.37
CA TYR A 104 -4.58 9.21 -10.24
C TYR A 104 -4.96 8.00 -11.08
N GLY A 105 -6.17 7.47 -10.97
CA GLY A 105 -6.66 6.36 -11.81
C GLY A 105 -6.84 6.69 -13.30
N HIS A 106 -6.56 7.93 -13.71
CA HIS A 106 -6.58 8.36 -15.11
C HIS A 106 -5.19 8.26 -15.80
N TYR A 107 -4.13 7.94 -15.06
CA TYR A 107 -2.81 7.69 -15.65
C TYR A 107 -2.81 6.32 -16.35
N ASP A 108 -2.25 6.25 -17.55
CA ASP A 108 -2.22 5.05 -18.39
C ASP A 108 -1.30 3.93 -17.88
N ASN A 109 -0.38 4.27 -16.97
CA ASN A 109 0.53 3.36 -16.29
C ASN A 109 0.07 3.01 -14.86
N ILE A 110 -1.16 3.36 -14.47
CA ILE A 110 -1.67 3.11 -13.11
C ILE A 110 -2.96 2.30 -13.18
N GLU A 111 -3.00 1.21 -12.41
CA GLU A 111 -4.18 0.40 -12.21
C GLU A 111 -4.61 0.43 -10.74
N VAL A 112 -5.88 0.75 -10.48
CA VAL A 112 -6.44 0.88 -9.13
C VAL A 112 -7.37 -0.28 -8.83
N TYR A 113 -7.19 -0.91 -7.68
CA TYR A 113 -7.93 -2.09 -7.24
C TYR A 113 -8.83 -1.76 -6.03
N PRO A 114 -10.10 -1.38 -6.25
CA PRO A 114 -11.07 -1.18 -5.18
C PRO A 114 -11.70 -2.49 -4.69
N GLU A 115 -11.59 -3.55 -5.46
CA GLU A 115 -12.10 -4.90 -5.18
C GLU A 115 -10.96 -5.91 -5.18
N VAL A 116 -11.20 -7.05 -4.50
CA VAL A 116 -10.22 -8.14 -4.50
C VAL A 116 -10.08 -8.75 -5.89
N GLU A 117 -8.84 -8.91 -6.34
CA GLU A 117 -8.53 -9.44 -7.67
C GLU A 117 -7.21 -10.22 -7.67
N THR A 118 -7.11 -11.22 -8.55
CA THR A 118 -5.83 -11.91 -8.81
C THR A 118 -5.20 -11.33 -10.07
N ILE A 119 -3.97 -10.86 -9.94
CA ILE A 119 -3.14 -10.46 -11.08
C ILE A 119 -2.06 -11.50 -11.35
N SER A 120 -1.51 -11.47 -12.57
CA SER A 120 -0.35 -12.30 -12.92
C SER A 120 0.82 -11.43 -13.32
N LEU A 121 1.91 -11.49 -12.54
CA LEU A 121 3.15 -10.80 -12.83
C LEU A 121 4.26 -11.84 -13.02
N ASP A 122 4.84 -11.87 -14.21
CA ASP A 122 5.90 -12.82 -14.57
C ASP A 122 5.51 -14.30 -14.32
N GLY A 123 4.24 -14.63 -14.57
CA GLY A 123 3.68 -15.96 -14.32
C GLY A 123 3.30 -16.26 -12.86
N THR A 124 3.65 -15.39 -11.93
CA THR A 124 3.29 -15.51 -10.52
C THR A 124 1.90 -14.92 -10.28
N LEU A 125 0.99 -15.70 -9.71
CA LEU A 125 -0.34 -15.26 -9.32
C LEU A 125 -0.29 -14.57 -7.96
N ILE A 126 -0.79 -13.35 -7.90
CA ILE A 126 -0.81 -12.51 -6.69
C ILE A 126 -2.23 -12.00 -6.46
N ASP A 127 -2.78 -12.25 -5.29
CA ASP A 127 -4.05 -11.68 -4.88
C ASP A 127 -3.83 -10.28 -4.32
N LEU A 128 -4.50 -9.28 -4.89
CA LEU A 128 -4.54 -7.92 -4.39
C LEU A 128 -5.82 -7.74 -3.56
N ILE A 129 -5.65 -7.47 -2.26
CA ILE A 129 -6.76 -7.42 -1.30
C ILE A 129 -6.88 -6.00 -0.74
N PRO A 130 -7.82 -5.18 -1.26
CA PRO A 130 -8.05 -3.82 -0.75
C PRO A 130 -8.67 -3.85 0.64
N TRP A 131 -8.86 -2.66 1.23
CA TRP A 131 -9.51 -2.49 2.52
C TRP A 131 -10.84 -3.25 2.59
N ILE A 132 -10.92 -4.15 3.57
CA ILE A 132 -12.11 -4.96 3.81
C ILE A 132 -13.06 -4.19 4.72
N ASN A 133 -14.29 -4.02 4.28
CA ASN A 133 -15.36 -3.28 4.97
C ASN A 133 -16.67 -4.08 4.94
N SER A 134 -17.72 -3.52 5.51
CA SER A 134 -19.00 -4.24 5.63
C SER A 134 -19.69 -4.57 4.30
N GLU A 135 -19.40 -3.85 3.22
CA GLU A 135 -19.98 -4.12 1.89
C GLU A 135 -19.28 -5.29 1.19
N ASN A 136 -17.94 -5.36 1.28
CA ASN A 136 -17.16 -6.32 0.51
C ASN A 136 -16.66 -7.53 1.30
N SER A 137 -16.87 -7.56 2.61
CA SER A 137 -16.32 -8.59 3.53
C SER A 137 -16.62 -10.01 3.07
N ASP A 138 -17.90 -10.34 2.87
CA ASP A 138 -18.30 -11.71 2.52
C ASP A 138 -17.72 -12.15 1.18
N LYS A 139 -17.74 -11.24 0.17
CA LYS A 139 -17.16 -11.48 -1.15
C LYS A 139 -15.65 -11.71 -1.07
N THR A 140 -14.95 -10.86 -0.32
CA THR A 140 -13.49 -10.93 -0.17
C THR A 140 -13.07 -12.19 0.59
N LEU A 141 -13.74 -12.53 1.69
CA LEU A 141 -13.43 -13.75 2.45
C LEU A 141 -13.69 -15.01 1.64
N ASN A 142 -14.79 -15.04 0.86
CA ASN A 142 -15.06 -16.14 -0.06
C ASN A 142 -14.02 -16.24 -1.18
N PHE A 143 -13.57 -15.11 -1.72
CA PHE A 143 -12.50 -15.05 -2.71
C PHE A 143 -11.19 -15.62 -2.14
N ILE A 144 -10.74 -15.14 -0.96
CA ILE A 144 -9.53 -15.62 -0.29
C ILE A 144 -9.60 -17.15 -0.12
N LYS A 145 -10.72 -17.68 0.32
CA LYS A 145 -10.91 -19.12 0.53
C LYS A 145 -10.73 -19.94 -0.74
N ASN A 146 -11.14 -19.43 -1.90
CA ASN A 146 -11.19 -20.15 -3.18
C ASN A 146 -10.08 -19.77 -4.16
N SER A 147 -9.27 -18.76 -3.87
CA SER A 147 -8.19 -18.33 -4.75
C SER A 147 -7.17 -19.44 -5.02
N LYS A 148 -6.43 -19.34 -6.11
CA LYS A 148 -5.33 -20.25 -6.48
C LYS A 148 -3.95 -19.60 -6.27
N ALA A 149 -3.90 -18.31 -5.96
CA ALA A 149 -2.66 -17.62 -5.70
C ALA A 149 -2.02 -18.12 -4.39
N GLN A 150 -0.70 -18.17 -4.35
CA GLN A 150 0.07 -18.49 -3.15
C GLN A 150 0.57 -17.23 -2.43
N ILE A 151 0.43 -16.08 -3.08
CA ILE A 151 0.89 -14.78 -2.60
C ILE A 151 -0.30 -13.85 -2.51
N ALA A 152 -0.36 -13.07 -1.44
CA ALA A 152 -1.34 -12.01 -1.29
C ALA A 152 -0.68 -10.71 -0.83
N PHE A 153 -1.07 -9.61 -1.44
CA PHE A 153 -0.72 -8.26 -1.02
C PHE A 153 -1.99 -7.50 -0.68
N GLY A 154 -2.04 -6.84 0.48
CA GLY A 154 -3.28 -6.24 0.91
C GLY A 154 -3.12 -5.03 1.82
N HIS A 155 -4.27 -4.43 2.15
CA HIS A 155 -4.40 -3.39 3.16
C HIS A 155 -5.31 -3.92 4.27
N LEU A 156 -4.73 -4.67 5.21
CA LEU A 156 -5.44 -5.58 6.08
C LEU A 156 -5.38 -5.13 7.55
N GLU A 157 -6.47 -5.31 8.28
CA GLU A 157 -6.51 -5.22 9.74
C GLU A 157 -6.56 -6.64 10.31
N VAL A 158 -5.39 -7.16 10.75
CA VAL A 158 -5.27 -8.51 11.31
C VAL A 158 -4.93 -8.42 12.78
N GLU A 159 -5.65 -9.15 13.64
CA GLU A 159 -5.39 -9.15 15.07
C GLU A 159 -4.06 -9.81 15.43
N GLY A 160 -3.47 -9.38 16.54
CA GLY A 160 -2.25 -9.97 17.09
C GLY A 160 -0.95 -9.43 16.46
N PHE A 161 -1.02 -8.38 15.63
CA PHE A 161 0.13 -7.66 15.07
C PHE A 161 0.33 -6.30 15.74
N ALA A 162 1.56 -5.83 15.76
CA ALA A 162 1.89 -4.52 16.32
C ALA A 162 1.47 -3.39 15.37
N MET A 163 0.60 -2.51 15.82
CA MET A 163 0.23 -1.26 15.11
C MET A 163 1.34 -0.22 15.22
N TYR A 164 1.97 -0.12 16.38
CA TYR A 164 3.19 0.66 16.70
C TYR A 164 3.99 -0.06 17.77
N LYS A 165 5.21 0.42 18.04
CA LYS A 165 6.03 -0.10 19.14
C LYS A 165 5.18 -0.25 20.40
N ASN A 166 5.17 -1.46 20.98
CA ASN A 166 4.48 -1.80 22.24
C ASN A 166 2.95 -1.75 22.23
N TYR A 167 2.30 -1.67 21.06
CA TYR A 167 0.86 -1.76 20.96
C TYR A 167 0.43 -2.77 19.91
N VAL A 168 -0.19 -3.85 20.37
CA VAL A 168 -0.68 -4.96 19.54
C VAL A 168 -2.18 -4.81 19.31
N ALA A 169 -2.63 -4.97 18.06
CA ALA A 169 -4.04 -4.95 17.71
C ALA A 169 -4.77 -6.12 18.38
N GLY A 170 -5.76 -5.80 19.19
CA GLY A 170 -6.63 -6.77 19.88
C GLY A 170 -7.90 -7.13 19.09
N THR A 171 -8.11 -6.51 17.93
CA THR A 171 -9.26 -6.71 17.04
C THR A 171 -8.77 -6.81 15.60
N GLY A 172 -9.60 -7.36 14.73
CA GLY A 172 -9.30 -7.50 13.30
C GLY A 172 -9.65 -8.88 12.77
N LEU A 173 -9.19 -9.16 11.58
CA LEU A 173 -9.34 -10.47 10.94
C LEU A 173 -8.48 -11.52 11.66
N GLN A 174 -8.99 -12.73 11.76
CA GLN A 174 -8.23 -13.84 12.30
C GLN A 174 -7.06 -14.20 11.36
N PRO A 175 -5.81 -14.32 11.85
CA PRO A 175 -4.67 -14.70 11.03
C PRO A 175 -4.87 -15.99 10.24
N SER A 176 -5.65 -16.93 10.78
CA SER A 176 -5.95 -18.23 10.16
C SER A 176 -6.63 -18.14 8.79
N ILE A 177 -7.30 -17.01 8.48
CA ILE A 177 -7.91 -16.74 7.17
C ILE A 177 -6.86 -16.80 6.06
N PHE A 178 -5.63 -16.42 6.38
CA PHE A 178 -4.52 -16.28 5.43
C PHE A 178 -3.59 -17.50 5.40
N ASN A 179 -3.86 -18.57 6.15
CA ASN A 179 -2.99 -19.74 6.23
C ASN A 179 -2.75 -20.47 4.90
N ARG A 180 -3.60 -20.22 3.89
CA ARG A 180 -3.45 -20.83 2.57
C ARG A 180 -2.38 -20.16 1.70
N TYR A 181 -2.01 -18.94 2.01
CA TYR A 181 -0.93 -18.24 1.31
C TYR A 181 0.43 -18.61 1.88
N GLU A 182 1.44 -18.65 1.03
CA GLU A 182 2.84 -18.80 1.46
C GLU A 182 3.37 -17.48 2.03
N ILE A 183 2.97 -16.36 1.40
CA ILE A 183 3.37 -15.01 1.80
C ILE A 183 2.14 -14.10 1.73
N VAL A 184 1.95 -13.32 2.79
CA VAL A 184 1.01 -12.20 2.84
C VAL A 184 1.77 -10.94 3.24
N ALA A 185 1.87 -9.95 2.36
CA ALA A 185 2.39 -8.64 2.71
C ALA A 185 1.24 -7.63 2.86
N SER A 186 1.26 -6.83 3.91
CA SER A 186 0.19 -5.88 4.20
C SER A 186 0.69 -4.49 4.58
N GLY A 187 -0.06 -3.49 4.16
CA GLY A 187 -0.09 -2.15 4.73
C GLY A 187 -1.03 -2.05 5.92
N HIS A 188 -1.46 -0.84 6.25
CA HIS A 188 -2.35 -0.43 7.34
C HIS A 188 -1.64 -0.19 8.68
N TYR A 189 -0.82 -1.12 9.16
CA TYR A 189 -0.04 -0.87 10.38
C TYR A 189 1.30 -0.28 10.02
N HIS A 190 1.59 0.91 10.58
CA HIS A 190 2.80 1.66 10.24
C HIS A 190 4.08 1.04 10.82
N HIS A 191 3.95 0.14 11.79
CA HIS A 191 5.09 -0.60 12.36
C HIS A 191 5.37 -1.87 11.57
N LYS A 192 6.64 -2.07 11.20
CA LYS A 192 7.07 -3.31 10.54
C LYS A 192 7.02 -4.48 11.52
N SER A 193 6.23 -5.49 11.19
CA SER A 193 6.09 -6.68 12.02
C SER A 193 5.78 -7.92 11.20
N SER A 194 6.16 -9.09 11.70
CA SER A 194 5.95 -10.37 11.01
C SER A 194 5.57 -11.46 11.99
N LYS A 195 4.62 -12.30 11.59
CA LYS A 195 4.22 -13.49 12.35
C LYS A 195 3.71 -14.56 11.40
N GLY A 196 4.35 -15.73 11.39
CA GLY A 196 4.05 -16.78 10.41
C GLY A 196 4.32 -16.30 8.99
N ASN A 197 3.33 -16.45 8.12
CA ASN A 197 3.39 -16.04 6.72
C ASN A 197 2.90 -14.60 6.48
N ILE A 198 2.52 -13.84 7.51
CA ILE A 198 1.98 -12.48 7.40
C ILE A 198 3.05 -11.45 7.79
N HIS A 199 3.25 -10.48 6.91
CA HIS A 199 4.28 -9.43 7.03
C HIS A 199 3.65 -8.04 6.83
N TYR A 200 3.60 -7.24 7.90
CA TYR A 200 3.32 -5.81 7.79
C TYR A 200 4.59 -5.07 7.39
N LEU A 201 4.51 -4.32 6.29
CA LEU A 201 5.67 -3.66 5.70
C LEU A 201 6.06 -2.38 6.45
N GLY A 202 5.09 -1.74 7.11
CA GLY A 202 5.25 -0.46 7.77
C GLY A 202 5.30 0.72 6.81
N ALA A 203 5.07 1.92 7.31
CA ALA A 203 5.16 3.15 6.53
C ALA A 203 6.59 3.41 6.03
N PRO A 204 6.76 4.04 4.85
CA PRO A 204 8.09 4.17 4.24
C PRO A 204 9.00 5.18 4.94
N TYR A 205 8.45 6.04 5.75
CA TYR A 205 9.14 7.06 6.56
C TYR A 205 8.39 7.32 7.87
N GLU A 206 8.98 8.09 8.77
CA GLU A 206 8.36 8.48 10.04
C GLU A 206 7.22 9.48 9.80
N ILE A 207 5.98 9.07 10.07
CA ILE A 207 4.79 9.92 9.94
C ILE A 207 4.42 10.53 11.30
N THR A 208 4.51 9.74 12.37
CA THR A 208 4.14 10.15 13.71
C THR A 208 5.33 10.04 14.68
N ARG A 209 5.18 10.58 15.89
CA ARG A 209 6.20 10.44 16.94
C ARG A 209 6.39 8.97 17.37
N ASN A 210 5.37 8.14 17.23
CA ASN A 210 5.45 6.71 17.56
C ASN A 210 6.34 5.92 16.59
N ASP A 211 6.64 6.50 15.44
CA ASP A 211 7.47 5.90 14.39
C ASP A 211 8.97 6.16 14.60
N TYR A 212 9.32 6.93 15.63
CA TYR A 212 10.72 7.29 15.92
C TYR A 212 11.57 6.05 16.20
N ASP A 213 12.76 6.00 15.59
CA ASP A 213 13.72 4.91 15.71
C ASP A 213 13.13 3.53 15.36
N ASP A 214 12.29 3.49 14.31
CA ASP A 214 11.68 2.29 13.76
C ASP A 214 12.15 2.12 12.31
N PRO A 215 12.61 0.92 11.87
CA PRO A 215 13.09 0.70 10.51
C PRO A 215 12.02 1.05 9.47
N ARG A 216 12.37 1.96 8.54
CA ARG A 216 11.47 2.49 7.51
C ARG A 216 12.04 2.26 6.12
N GLY A 217 11.17 2.23 5.12
CA GLY A 217 11.56 2.05 3.74
C GLY A 217 10.46 1.43 2.90
N PHE A 218 10.85 0.95 1.75
CA PHE A 218 10.05 0.12 0.85
C PHE A 218 10.67 -1.28 0.77
N HIS A 219 9.96 -2.22 0.19
CA HIS A 219 10.38 -3.61 0.11
C HIS A 219 10.51 -4.06 -1.33
N ILE A 220 11.36 -5.05 -1.57
CA ILE A 220 11.48 -5.69 -2.88
C ILE A 220 11.01 -7.13 -2.74
N PHE A 221 10.01 -7.46 -3.55
CA PHE A 221 9.55 -8.82 -3.76
C PHE A 221 10.16 -9.35 -5.06
N ASP A 222 10.78 -10.52 -5.01
CA ASP A 222 11.32 -11.19 -6.18
C ASP A 222 10.50 -12.44 -6.49
N THR A 223 9.97 -12.55 -7.70
CA THR A 223 9.14 -13.70 -8.11
C THR A 223 9.95 -14.99 -8.31
N GLU A 224 11.29 -14.91 -8.31
CA GLU A 224 12.18 -16.04 -8.60
C GLU A 224 12.84 -16.63 -7.36
N THR A 225 12.75 -15.95 -6.21
CA THR A 225 13.36 -16.37 -4.93
C THR A 225 12.31 -16.36 -3.82
#